data_3b576a79c4961e138766c2cbddceb8b2
#
_entry.id   3b576a79c4961e138766c2cbddceb8b2
#
_cell.length_a   1.000
_cell.length_b   1.000
_cell.length_c   1.000
_cell.angle_alpha   90.00
_cell.angle_beta   90.00
_cell.angle_gamma   90.00
#
_symmetry.space_group_name_H-M   'P 1'
#
loop_
_entity.id
_entity.type
_entity.pdbx_description
1 polymer ?
#
loop_
_entity_poly.entity_id
_entity_poly.type
_entity_poly.pdbx_seq_one_letter_code
_entity_poly.pdbx_strand_id
1 'polypeptide(L)'
;MALNNDPTAAGTPARGTTFIVNGKIYPGGTIPSGVTPFDPDTAPGSIGTWVCRGVFLADFADIFVNGSAALAFDTTQIFLLSTDKNALFTEGFEGNLGVTTHRAVTGRTGQYRRVTGTLKQETIGVNRNGAADGLFDLRFTFTVKTGD
;
A
#
# COMPACT_ATOMS: atom_id res chain seq x y z
N MET A 1 -0.01 -7.66 -11.06
CA MET A 1 0.66 -7.04 -12.23
C MET A 1 2.03 -6.58 -11.76
N ALA A 2 3.09 -7.16 -12.28
CA ALA A 2 4.43 -6.66 -12.00
C ALA A 2 4.59 -5.32 -12.73
N LEU A 3 4.87 -4.25 -11.99
CA LEU A 3 5.26 -2.99 -12.60
C LEU A 3 6.62 -3.22 -13.27
N ASN A 4 6.73 -2.90 -14.55
CA ASN A 4 8.02 -2.88 -15.21
C ASN A 4 8.81 -1.70 -14.62
N ASN A 5 9.86 -2.01 -13.87
CA ASN A 5 10.68 -1.02 -13.16
C ASN A 5 11.70 -0.29 -14.07
N ASP A 6 11.69 -0.56 -15.37
CA ASP A 6 12.54 0.17 -16.32
C ASP A 6 11.80 1.43 -16.82
N PRO A 7 12.18 2.63 -16.37
CA PRO A 7 11.51 3.87 -16.76
C PRO A 7 11.70 4.23 -18.24
N THR A 8 12.59 3.53 -18.94
CA THR A 8 12.87 3.75 -20.36
C THR A 8 12.22 2.69 -21.25
N ALA A 9 11.66 1.62 -20.67
CA ALA A 9 11.06 0.54 -21.40
C ALA A 9 9.70 0.95 -22.00
N ALA A 10 9.41 0.48 -23.20
CA ALA A 10 8.07 0.59 -23.78
C ALA A 10 7.07 -0.12 -22.85
N GLY A 11 6.06 0.61 -22.38
CA GLY A 11 5.05 0.09 -21.45
C GLY A 11 5.20 0.53 -20.00
N THR A 12 6.13 1.45 -19.66
CA THR A 12 6.12 2.11 -18.35
C THR A 12 4.80 2.84 -18.14
N PRO A 13 4.23 2.77 -16.92
CA PRO A 13 2.98 3.45 -16.64
C PRO A 13 3.11 4.97 -16.82
N ALA A 14 2.18 5.53 -17.56
CA ALA A 14 2.02 6.96 -17.71
C ALA A 14 0.90 7.47 -16.79
N ARG A 15 0.82 8.78 -16.63
CA ARG A 15 -0.32 9.44 -15.98
C ARG A 15 -1.64 8.92 -16.55
N GLY A 16 -2.58 8.60 -15.67
CA GLY A 16 -3.88 8.03 -16.00
C GLY A 16 -3.91 6.50 -16.08
N THR A 17 -2.75 5.81 -16.02
CA THR A 17 -2.71 4.35 -15.97
C THR A 17 -3.28 3.85 -14.63
N THR A 18 -4.19 2.88 -14.68
CA THR A 18 -4.73 2.22 -13.48
C THR A 18 -3.89 1.02 -13.08
N PHE A 19 -3.91 0.69 -11.79
CA PHE A 19 -3.21 -0.47 -11.26
C PHE A 19 -3.97 -1.15 -10.12
N ILE A 20 -3.64 -2.42 -9.88
CA ILE A 20 -4.05 -3.17 -8.69
C ILE A 20 -2.81 -3.89 -8.16
N VAL A 21 -2.56 -3.74 -6.86
CA VAL A 21 -1.48 -4.42 -6.14
C VAL A 21 -2.08 -5.12 -4.92
N ASN A 22 -1.62 -6.33 -4.65
CA ASN A 22 -2.03 -7.12 -3.49
C ASN A 22 -0.82 -7.36 -2.57
N GLY A 23 -1.10 -7.48 -1.29
CA GLY A 23 -0.10 -7.81 -0.28
C GLY A 23 -0.71 -8.56 0.90
N LYS A 24 0.14 -9.17 1.72
CA LYS A 24 -0.25 -9.76 3.00
C LYS A 24 0.00 -8.78 4.13
N ILE A 25 -0.87 -8.81 5.13
CA ILE A 25 -0.76 -7.97 6.33
C ILE A 25 -0.17 -8.80 7.45
N TYR A 26 0.81 -8.24 8.14
CA TYR A 26 1.46 -8.82 9.33
C TYR A 26 1.33 -7.88 10.52
N PRO A 27 1.41 -8.39 11.75
CA PRO A 27 1.50 -7.54 12.94
C PRO A 27 2.67 -6.55 12.84
N GLY A 28 2.53 -5.37 13.44
CA GLY A 28 3.60 -4.37 13.46
C GLY A 28 4.88 -4.93 14.05
N GLY A 29 6.02 -4.64 13.39
CA GLY A 29 7.34 -5.15 13.80
C GLY A 29 7.73 -6.50 13.20
N THR A 30 6.85 -7.20 12.48
CA THR A 30 7.18 -8.47 11.82
C THR A 30 8.14 -8.27 10.65
N ILE A 31 7.91 -7.25 9.82
CA ILE A 31 8.76 -6.95 8.67
C ILE A 31 9.83 -5.95 9.11
N PRO A 32 11.13 -6.27 9.01
CA PRO A 32 12.21 -5.34 9.33
C PRO A 32 12.20 -4.13 8.39
N SER A 33 12.69 -2.98 8.88
CA SER A 33 12.89 -1.81 8.04
C SER A 33 14.15 -1.96 7.18
N GLY A 34 14.16 -1.33 6.00
CA GLY A 34 15.27 -1.32 5.06
C GLY A 34 15.09 -2.31 3.92
N VAL A 35 16.20 -2.76 3.35
CA VAL A 35 16.20 -3.79 2.29
C VAL A 35 16.08 -5.16 2.95
N THR A 36 15.01 -5.89 2.66
CA THR A 36 14.73 -7.17 3.31
C THR A 36 14.52 -8.29 2.29
N PRO A 37 14.93 -9.54 2.63
CA PRO A 37 14.56 -10.72 1.87
C PRO A 37 13.26 -11.35 2.40
N PHE A 38 12.30 -10.57 2.89
CA PHE A 38 11.06 -11.06 3.46
C PHE A 38 10.20 -11.72 2.38
N ASP A 39 9.86 -12.99 2.56
CA ASP A 39 9.04 -13.73 1.63
C ASP A 39 7.59 -13.84 2.14
N PRO A 40 6.65 -13.05 1.59
CA PRO A 40 5.27 -13.09 2.02
C PRO A 40 4.57 -14.41 1.67
N ASP A 41 5.11 -15.22 0.74
CA ASP A 41 4.47 -16.47 0.37
C ASP A 41 4.74 -17.59 1.39
N THR A 42 5.88 -17.54 2.04
CA THR A 42 6.30 -18.55 3.02
C THR A 42 6.28 -18.07 4.47
N ALA A 43 6.35 -16.76 4.71
CA ALA A 43 6.37 -16.22 6.07
C ALA A 43 5.06 -16.50 6.82
N PRO A 44 5.14 -17.08 8.04
CA PRO A 44 3.96 -17.34 8.85
C PRO A 44 3.44 -16.07 9.52
N GLY A 45 2.21 -16.13 10.07
CA GLY A 45 1.67 -15.08 10.93
C GLY A 45 0.99 -13.93 10.19
N SER A 46 0.64 -14.09 8.93
CA SER A 46 -0.22 -13.14 8.24
C SER A 46 -1.59 -13.03 8.94
N ILE A 47 -2.04 -11.81 9.19
CA ILE A 47 -3.32 -11.49 9.82
C ILE A 47 -4.38 -10.98 8.84
N GLY A 48 -4.05 -10.91 7.56
CA GLY A 48 -4.99 -10.45 6.54
C GLY A 48 -4.35 -10.20 5.19
N THR A 49 -5.18 -9.66 4.29
CA THR A 49 -4.78 -9.29 2.93
C THR A 49 -5.03 -7.81 2.71
N TRP A 50 -4.11 -7.16 2.05
CA TRP A 50 -4.21 -5.79 1.60
C TRP A 50 -4.36 -5.76 0.08
N VAL A 51 -5.25 -4.91 -0.40
CA VAL A 51 -5.44 -4.62 -1.82
C VAL A 51 -5.38 -3.12 -2.02
N CYS A 52 -4.52 -2.68 -2.92
CA CYS A 52 -4.47 -1.29 -3.37
C CYS A 52 -4.85 -1.23 -4.84
N ARG A 53 -5.82 -0.39 -5.16
CA ARG A 53 -6.17 -0.04 -6.52
C ARG A 53 -6.09 1.47 -6.69
N GLY A 54 -5.60 1.91 -7.83
CA GLY A 54 -5.44 3.34 -8.04
C GLY A 54 -5.14 3.73 -9.47
N VAL A 55 -4.83 5.01 -9.61
CA VAL A 55 -4.44 5.63 -10.86
C VAL A 55 -3.16 6.46 -10.66
N PHE A 56 -2.27 6.39 -11.63
CA PHE A 56 -1.08 7.25 -11.69
C PHE A 56 -1.48 8.71 -11.95
N LEU A 57 -1.07 9.61 -11.07
CA LEU A 57 -1.29 11.07 -11.22
C LEU A 57 -0.12 11.77 -11.91
N ALA A 58 1.02 11.09 -12.02
CA ALA A 58 2.20 11.54 -12.74
C ALA A 58 2.80 10.37 -13.54
N ASP A 59 3.72 10.65 -14.43
CA ASP A 59 4.43 9.62 -15.17
C ASP A 59 5.38 8.84 -14.28
N PHE A 60 5.63 7.58 -14.60
CA PHE A 60 6.49 6.70 -13.82
C PHE A 60 7.87 7.32 -13.52
N ALA A 61 8.46 7.99 -14.52
CA ALA A 61 9.76 8.61 -14.34
C ALA A 61 9.74 9.74 -13.31
N ASP A 62 8.66 10.53 -13.25
CA ASP A 62 8.54 11.63 -12.27
C ASP A 62 8.37 11.13 -10.85
N ILE A 63 7.75 9.94 -10.68
CA ILE A 63 7.56 9.32 -9.36
C ILE A 63 8.82 8.59 -8.92
N PHE A 64 9.35 7.69 -9.75
CA PHE A 64 10.33 6.67 -9.32
C PHE A 64 11.77 7.00 -9.70
N VAL A 65 12.00 7.90 -10.66
CA VAL A 65 13.34 8.27 -11.14
C VAL A 65 13.72 9.67 -10.71
N ASN A 66 12.88 10.66 -11.06
CA ASN A 66 13.20 12.07 -10.82
C ASN A 66 12.79 12.52 -9.41
N GLY A 67 11.83 11.83 -8.78
CA GLY A 67 11.28 12.22 -7.50
C GLY A 67 10.55 13.57 -7.52
N SER A 68 10.13 14.03 -8.69
CA SER A 68 9.56 15.38 -8.91
C SER A 68 8.05 15.45 -8.73
N ALA A 69 7.36 14.29 -8.67
CA ALA A 69 5.91 14.26 -8.52
C ALA A 69 5.47 14.71 -7.12
N ALA A 70 4.65 15.75 -7.03
CA ALA A 70 4.04 16.17 -5.77
C ALA A 70 2.99 15.16 -5.29
N LEU A 71 2.19 14.62 -6.22
CA LEU A 71 1.22 13.56 -6.02
C LEU A 71 1.54 12.43 -7.00
N ALA A 72 1.73 11.24 -6.47
CA ALA A 72 2.06 10.06 -7.28
C ALA A 72 0.82 9.28 -7.69
N PHE A 73 -0.08 9.04 -6.75
CA PHE A 73 -1.24 8.18 -6.96
C PHE A 73 -2.50 8.74 -6.29
N ASP A 74 -3.66 8.42 -6.88
CA ASP A 74 -4.95 8.43 -6.20
C ASP A 74 -5.37 6.98 -5.99
N THR A 75 -5.63 6.60 -4.73
CA THR A 75 -5.81 5.19 -4.40
C THR A 75 -6.96 4.94 -3.43
N THR A 76 -7.58 3.77 -3.60
CA THR A 76 -8.39 3.10 -2.58
C THR A 76 -7.61 1.90 -2.07
N GLN A 77 -7.47 1.79 -0.76
CA GLN A 77 -6.85 0.64 -0.10
C GLN A 77 -7.88 -0.12 0.72
N ILE A 78 -7.82 -1.44 0.63
CA ILE A 78 -8.74 -2.37 1.29
C ILE A 78 -7.91 -3.28 2.19
N PHE A 79 -8.24 -3.30 3.47
CA PHE A 79 -7.62 -4.15 4.49
C PHE A 79 -8.62 -5.21 4.91
N LEU A 80 -8.44 -6.44 4.44
CA LEU A 80 -9.23 -7.61 4.81
C LEU A 80 -8.54 -8.27 6.00
N LEU A 81 -9.10 -8.10 7.20
CA LEU A 81 -8.49 -8.53 8.47
C LEU A 81 -9.21 -9.74 9.03
N SER A 82 -8.46 -10.80 9.31
CA SER A 82 -8.89 -12.07 9.88
C SER A 82 -9.91 -12.88 9.08
N THR A 83 -10.89 -12.23 8.48
CA THR A 83 -11.90 -12.85 7.60
C THR A 83 -12.28 -11.87 6.50
N ASP A 84 -12.85 -12.38 5.40
CA ASP A 84 -13.39 -11.57 4.30
C ASP A 84 -14.54 -10.63 4.70
N LYS A 85 -15.13 -10.86 5.88
CA LYS A 85 -16.23 -10.03 6.43
C LYS A 85 -15.75 -8.80 7.19
N ASN A 86 -14.49 -8.78 7.61
CA ASN A 86 -13.91 -7.71 8.42
C ASN A 86 -12.99 -6.86 7.57
N ALA A 87 -13.49 -5.76 7.03
CA ALA A 87 -12.73 -4.89 6.16
C ALA A 87 -12.72 -3.44 6.64
N LEU A 88 -11.59 -2.78 6.40
CA LEU A 88 -11.44 -1.33 6.44
C LEU A 88 -11.07 -0.85 5.04
N PHE A 89 -11.65 0.26 4.63
CA PHE A 89 -11.38 0.92 3.36
C PHE A 89 -10.81 2.31 3.66
N THR A 90 -9.78 2.69 2.92
CA THR A 90 -9.21 4.02 3.00
C THR A 90 -9.06 4.61 1.61
N GLU A 91 -9.26 5.91 1.48
CA GLU A 91 -9.09 6.64 0.24
C GLU A 91 -8.20 7.84 0.46
N GLY A 92 -7.51 8.25 -0.59
CA GLY A 92 -6.67 9.44 -0.58
C GLY A 92 -5.54 9.41 -1.58
N PHE A 93 -4.88 10.56 -1.67
CA PHE A 93 -3.70 10.73 -2.51
C PHE A 93 -2.46 10.21 -1.79
N GLU A 94 -1.55 9.66 -2.57
CA GLU A 94 -0.22 9.29 -2.12
C GLU A 94 0.81 10.22 -2.76
N GLY A 95 1.72 10.71 -1.94
CA GLY A 95 2.87 11.47 -2.40
C GLY A 95 3.93 10.55 -3.02
N ASN A 96 5.07 11.13 -3.31
CA ASN A 96 6.22 10.39 -3.81
C ASN A 96 6.74 9.39 -2.77
N LEU A 97 7.57 8.44 -3.22
CA LEU A 97 8.17 7.44 -2.34
C LEU A 97 8.90 8.08 -1.15
N GLY A 98 8.72 7.48 0.03
CA GLY A 98 9.30 7.99 1.28
C GLY A 98 8.49 9.10 1.95
N VAL A 99 7.46 9.62 1.32
CA VAL A 99 6.56 10.60 1.93
C VAL A 99 5.51 9.87 2.78
N THR A 100 5.37 10.28 4.04
CA THR A 100 4.29 9.79 4.90
C THR A 100 2.95 10.27 4.37
N THR A 101 2.03 9.33 4.18
CA THR A 101 0.68 9.62 3.68
C THR A 101 -0.34 9.47 4.79
N HIS A 102 -1.28 10.41 4.86
CA HIS A 102 -2.43 10.36 5.75
C HIS A 102 -3.71 10.17 4.94
N ARG A 103 -4.53 9.20 5.36
CA ARG A 103 -5.73 8.77 4.64
C ARG A 103 -6.94 8.73 5.55
N ALA A 104 -8.13 8.97 5.00
CA ALA A 104 -9.38 8.79 5.72
C ALA A 104 -9.82 7.31 5.69
N VAL A 105 -10.40 6.82 6.77
CA VAL A 105 -11.18 5.57 6.78
C VAL A 105 -12.56 5.88 6.23
N THR A 106 -12.84 5.44 5.00
CA THR A 106 -14.04 5.80 4.24
C THR A 106 -15.09 4.69 4.20
N GLY A 107 -14.68 3.44 4.44
CA GLY A 107 -15.57 2.29 4.46
C GLY A 107 -15.16 1.24 5.48
N ARG A 108 -16.12 0.41 5.90
CA ARG A 108 -15.91 -0.59 6.94
C ARG A 108 -16.99 -1.65 6.93
N THR A 109 -16.62 -2.88 7.31
CA THR A 109 -17.53 -4.01 7.42
C THR A 109 -17.28 -4.84 8.68
N GLY A 110 -18.20 -5.75 8.97
CA GLY A 110 -18.06 -6.73 10.05
C GLY A 110 -17.88 -6.08 11.43
N GLN A 111 -16.89 -6.55 12.17
CA GLN A 111 -16.57 -6.04 13.50
C GLN A 111 -16.14 -4.56 13.52
N TYR A 112 -15.71 -4.04 12.37
CA TYR A 112 -15.26 -2.63 12.24
C TYR A 112 -16.38 -1.66 11.85
N ARG A 113 -17.64 -2.10 11.76
CA ARG A 113 -18.76 -1.29 11.26
C ARG A 113 -18.96 0.07 11.95
N ARG A 114 -18.46 0.23 13.18
CA ARG A 114 -18.55 1.46 13.98
C ARG A 114 -17.22 2.23 14.09
N VAL A 115 -16.19 1.76 13.40
CA VAL A 115 -14.87 2.42 13.43
C VAL A 115 -14.86 3.63 12.52
N THR A 116 -14.38 4.76 13.03
CA THR A 116 -14.05 5.96 12.25
C THR A 116 -12.60 6.34 12.54
N GLY A 117 -11.94 7.02 11.62
CA GLY A 117 -10.57 7.45 11.90
C GLY A 117 -9.74 7.71 10.66
N THR A 118 -8.44 7.66 10.89
CA THR A 118 -7.42 7.92 9.88
C THR A 118 -6.38 6.80 9.86
N LEU A 119 -5.71 6.68 8.72
CA LEU A 119 -4.57 5.81 8.50
C LEU A 119 -3.34 6.68 8.21
N LYS A 120 -2.23 6.37 8.88
CA LYS A 120 -0.89 6.82 8.49
C LYS A 120 -0.18 5.68 7.76
N GLN A 121 0.31 5.95 6.55
CA GLN A 121 1.08 5.03 5.72
C GLN A 121 2.53 5.52 5.62
N GLU A 122 3.48 4.63 5.85
CA GLU A 122 4.92 4.88 5.77
C GLU A 122 5.58 3.78 4.96
N THR A 123 6.47 4.14 4.03
CA THR A 123 7.36 3.17 3.41
C THR A 123 8.48 2.85 4.40
N ILE A 124 8.63 1.59 4.78
CA ILE A 124 9.66 1.15 5.74
C ILE A 124 10.82 0.43 5.07
N GLY A 125 10.66 0.01 3.83
CA GLY A 125 11.72 -0.68 3.10
C GLY A 125 11.32 -1.14 1.72
N VAL A 126 12.22 -1.92 1.13
CA VAL A 126 12.06 -2.56 -0.17
C VAL A 126 12.35 -4.05 -0.01
N ASN A 127 11.47 -4.87 -0.51
CA ASN A 127 11.67 -6.32 -0.51
C ASN A 127 12.63 -6.73 -1.64
N ARG A 128 13.48 -7.73 -1.38
CA ARG A 128 14.43 -8.31 -2.33
C ARG A 128 14.33 -9.82 -2.32
N ASN A 129 13.12 -10.35 -2.49
CA ASN A 129 12.89 -11.79 -2.52
C ASN A 129 11.71 -12.18 -3.42
N GLY A 130 11.95 -13.16 -4.28
CA GLY A 130 10.93 -13.86 -5.07
C GLY A 130 9.98 -12.94 -5.84
N ALA A 131 8.70 -13.24 -5.78
CA ALA A 131 7.65 -12.46 -6.44
C ALA A 131 7.46 -11.04 -5.86
N ALA A 132 7.97 -10.79 -4.65
CA ALA A 132 7.92 -9.48 -3.99
C ALA A 132 9.16 -8.63 -4.27
N ASP A 133 10.13 -9.10 -5.08
CA ASP A 133 11.35 -8.35 -5.38
C ASP A 133 11.04 -7.00 -6.01
N GLY A 134 11.63 -5.95 -5.43
CA GLY A 134 11.41 -4.56 -5.83
C GLY A 134 10.12 -3.91 -5.35
N LEU A 135 9.25 -4.64 -4.63
CA LEU A 135 8.05 -4.09 -4.01
C LEU A 135 8.37 -3.46 -2.65
N PHE A 136 7.54 -2.47 -2.26
CA PHE A 136 7.74 -1.75 -1.01
C PHE A 136 7.12 -2.50 0.16
N ASP A 137 7.85 -2.47 1.27
CA ASP A 137 7.32 -2.82 2.58
C ASP A 137 6.69 -1.57 3.21
N LEU A 138 5.41 -1.65 3.53
CA LEU A 138 4.63 -0.53 4.04
C LEU A 138 4.24 -0.77 5.51
N ARG A 139 4.27 0.29 6.30
CA ARG A 139 3.69 0.31 7.65
C ARG A 139 2.40 1.12 7.62
N PHE A 140 1.35 0.53 8.17
CA PHE A 140 0.05 1.15 8.32
C PHE A 140 -0.28 1.33 9.80
N THR A 141 -0.55 2.56 10.21
CA THR A 141 -0.95 2.89 11.58
C THR A 141 -2.34 3.49 11.56
N PHE A 142 -3.31 2.75 12.09
CA PHE A 142 -4.68 3.23 12.24
C PHE A 142 -4.85 3.98 13.56
N THR A 143 -5.40 5.20 13.48
CA THR A 143 -5.92 5.93 14.65
C THR A 143 -7.42 5.94 14.53
N VAL A 144 -8.09 5.11 15.34
CA VAL A 144 -9.52 4.85 15.19
C VAL A 144 -10.28 5.13 16.48
N LYS A 145 -11.55 5.52 16.32
CA LYS A 145 -12.54 5.61 17.38
C LYS A 145 -13.66 4.63 17.09
N THR A 146 -14.12 3.93 18.10
CA THR A 146 -15.35 3.14 18.04
C THR A 146 -16.51 4.05 18.46
N GLY A 147 -17.53 4.18 17.60
CA GLY A 147 -18.78 4.85 17.99
C GLY A 147 -19.54 3.97 18.99
N ASP A 148 -20.21 4.61 19.93
CA ASP A 148 -21.14 3.98 20.86
C ASP A 148 -22.35 3.37 20.14
#